data_142ffd6f86ab28421f195194c96a0b52
#
_entry.id   142ffd6f86ab28421f195194c96a0b52
#
_cell.length_a   1.000
_cell.length_b   1.000
_cell.length_c   1.000
_cell.angle_alpha   90.00
_cell.angle_beta   90.00
_cell.angle_gamma   90.00
#
_symmetry.space_group_name_H-M   'P 1'
#
loop_
_entity.id
_entity.type
_entity.pdbx_description
1 polymer ?
#
loop_
_entity_poly.entity_id
_entity_poly.type
_entity_poly.pdbx_seq_one_letter_code
_entity_poly.pdbx_strand_id
1 'polypeptide(L)'
;MSDRTYPDRPYVGVGAVIVHEGRVVLVKRRYEPLAGQWSIPGGAVEIGETLEACVAREMFEETGFEVEVGPVVEVLDRITHDDESRVLYHFVLVDYLCWPIGGELRAGTDVAEAVLVDPSELAEYALTDKARAVIERALEVARDTPPPVGREVESGS
;
A
#
# COMPACT_ATOMS: atom_id res chain seq x y z
N MET A 1 8.43 -16.34 -7.55
CA MET A 1 8.65 -15.19 -6.69
C MET A 1 10.06 -15.21 -6.12
N SER A 2 10.79 -14.15 -6.30
CA SER A 2 12.15 -14.13 -5.77
C SER A 2 12.12 -14.00 -4.26
N ASP A 3 13.01 -14.74 -3.62
CA ASP A 3 13.22 -14.67 -2.20
C ASP A 3 14.06 -13.46 -1.88
N ARG A 4 13.56 -12.57 -1.02
CA ARG A 4 14.27 -11.35 -0.64
C ARG A 4 14.86 -11.41 0.76
N THR A 5 14.89 -12.61 1.35
CA THR A 5 15.53 -12.79 2.66
C THR A 5 17.05 -12.74 2.52
N TYR A 6 17.70 -12.27 3.57
CA TYR A 6 19.15 -12.14 3.64
C TYR A 6 19.73 -11.45 2.40
N PRO A 7 19.26 -10.24 2.12
CA PRO A 7 19.59 -9.57 0.85
C PRO A 7 21.04 -9.11 0.80
N ASP A 8 21.59 -9.05 -0.41
CA ASP A 8 22.91 -8.48 -0.66
C ASP A 8 22.84 -6.98 -0.97
N ARG A 9 21.64 -6.44 -1.03
CA ARG A 9 21.39 -5.02 -1.27
C ARG A 9 19.99 -4.67 -0.82
N PRO A 10 19.69 -3.37 -0.54
CA PRO A 10 18.31 -2.97 -0.26
C PRO A 10 17.43 -3.14 -1.49
N TYR A 11 16.17 -3.43 -1.27
CA TYR A 11 15.16 -3.48 -2.32
C TYR A 11 14.26 -2.25 -2.20
N VAL A 12 13.75 -1.78 -3.33
CA VAL A 12 12.81 -0.67 -3.35
C VAL A 12 11.40 -1.24 -3.43
N GLY A 13 10.54 -0.80 -2.54
CA GLY A 13 9.14 -1.11 -2.56
C GLY A 13 8.30 0.14 -2.59
N VAL A 14 7.06 0.00 -3.00
CA VAL A 14 6.09 1.09 -2.98
C VAL A 14 4.86 0.66 -2.19
N GLY A 15 4.18 1.65 -1.63
CA GLY A 15 2.87 1.44 -1.05
C GLY A 15 1.98 2.60 -1.44
N ALA A 16 0.69 2.46 -1.22
CA ALA A 16 -0.21 3.55 -1.49
C ALA A 16 -1.38 3.57 -0.52
N VAL A 17 -1.73 4.78 -0.11
CA VAL A 17 -2.98 5.01 0.59
C VAL A 17 -3.97 5.44 -0.47
N ILE A 18 -4.91 4.56 -0.79
CA ILE A 18 -5.97 4.87 -1.76
C ILE A 18 -7.12 5.48 -0.98
N VAL A 19 -7.45 6.73 -1.29
CA VAL A 19 -8.53 7.45 -0.61
C VAL A 19 -9.72 7.55 -1.55
N HIS A 20 -10.86 7.10 -1.08
CA HIS A 20 -12.12 7.13 -1.83
C HIS A 20 -13.25 7.54 -0.89
N GLU A 21 -13.84 8.68 -1.18
CA GLU A 21 -14.94 9.23 -0.37
C GLU A 21 -14.60 9.29 1.12
N GLY A 22 -13.37 9.71 1.42
CA GLY A 22 -12.90 9.86 2.80
C GLY A 22 -12.49 8.56 3.48
N ARG A 23 -12.61 7.43 2.81
CA ARG A 23 -12.21 6.13 3.34
C ARG A 23 -10.92 5.66 2.69
N VAL A 24 -10.22 4.73 3.34
CA VAL A 24 -8.94 4.23 2.85
C VAL A 24 -9.01 2.72 2.63
N VAL A 25 -8.22 2.25 1.65
CA VAL A 25 -8.14 0.82 1.36
C VAL A 25 -7.10 0.17 2.27
N LEU A 26 -7.48 -0.90 2.93
CA LEU A 26 -6.56 -1.77 3.65
C LEU A 26 -6.61 -3.16 3.04
N VAL A 27 -5.48 -3.85 3.09
CA VAL A 27 -5.38 -5.24 2.63
C VAL A 27 -4.88 -6.11 3.77
N LYS A 28 -5.29 -7.37 3.75
CA LYS A 28 -4.88 -8.36 4.75
C LYS A 28 -3.93 -9.35 4.08
N ARG A 29 -2.76 -9.55 4.67
CA ARG A 29 -1.78 -10.49 4.11
C ARG A 29 -2.32 -11.90 4.12
N ARG A 30 -2.15 -12.59 3.00
CA ARG A 30 -2.58 -13.98 2.87
C ARG A 30 -1.52 -14.96 3.36
N TYR A 31 -0.23 -14.66 3.10
CA TYR A 31 0.88 -15.59 3.32
C TYR A 31 1.84 -15.09 4.37
N GLU A 32 2.58 -16.04 4.95
CA GLU A 32 3.67 -15.69 5.86
C GLU A 32 4.81 -14.98 5.10
N PRO A 33 5.58 -14.10 5.75
CA PRO A 33 5.47 -13.72 7.17
C PRO A 33 4.28 -12.79 7.41
N LEU A 34 3.78 -12.78 8.65
CA LEU A 34 2.72 -11.89 9.08
C LEU A 34 1.37 -12.12 8.40
N ALA A 35 1.06 -13.39 8.06
CA ALA A 35 -0.26 -13.74 7.55
C ALA A 35 -1.33 -13.24 8.52
N GLY A 36 -2.39 -12.66 7.97
CA GLY A 36 -3.48 -12.08 8.78
C GLY A 36 -3.27 -10.65 9.21
N GLN A 37 -2.09 -10.06 8.99
CA GLN A 37 -1.83 -8.66 9.33
C GLN A 37 -2.44 -7.73 8.29
N TRP A 38 -3.10 -6.68 8.75
CA TRP A 38 -3.62 -5.63 7.89
C TRP A 38 -2.55 -4.57 7.63
N SER A 39 -2.55 -4.02 6.43
CA SER A 39 -1.62 -2.95 6.04
C SER A 39 -2.17 -2.19 4.83
N ILE A 40 -1.43 -1.17 4.40
CA ILE A 40 -1.71 -0.55 3.11
C ILE A 40 -1.21 -1.48 2.00
N PRO A 41 -1.85 -1.47 0.83
CA PRO A 41 -1.37 -2.28 -0.30
C PRO A 41 -0.04 -1.75 -0.83
N GLY A 42 0.76 -2.64 -1.42
CA GLY A 42 2.05 -2.28 -1.99
C GLY A 42 2.82 -3.50 -2.45
N GLY A 43 4.00 -3.27 -2.99
CA GLY A 43 4.85 -4.34 -3.47
C GLY A 43 6.20 -3.85 -3.93
N ALA A 44 7.01 -4.75 -4.46
CA ALA A 44 8.37 -4.45 -4.87
C ALA A 44 8.44 -3.95 -6.30
N VAL A 45 9.33 -3.00 -6.51
CA VAL A 45 9.60 -2.44 -7.84
C VAL A 45 10.37 -3.48 -8.66
N GLU A 46 9.93 -3.70 -9.88
CA GLU A 46 10.61 -4.60 -10.81
C GLU A 46 11.63 -3.86 -11.64
N ILE A 47 12.64 -4.57 -12.12
CA ILE A 47 13.69 -3.96 -12.94
C ILE A 47 13.08 -3.29 -14.17
N GLY A 48 13.43 -2.03 -14.37
CA GLY A 48 12.93 -1.25 -15.50
C GLY A 48 11.59 -0.58 -15.28
N GLU A 49 10.98 -0.82 -14.12
CA GLU A 49 9.68 -0.23 -13.79
C GLU A 49 9.87 1.09 -13.04
N THR A 50 9.13 2.12 -13.43
CA THR A 50 9.15 3.36 -12.64
C THR A 50 8.37 3.16 -11.35
N LEU A 51 8.59 4.01 -10.37
CA LEU A 51 7.85 3.94 -9.10
C LEU A 51 6.34 4.07 -9.35
N GLU A 52 5.94 5.03 -10.17
CA GLU A 52 4.52 5.25 -10.43
C GLU A 52 3.87 4.10 -11.18
N ALA A 53 4.58 3.49 -12.14
CA ALA A 53 4.09 2.31 -12.82
C ALA A 53 3.93 1.13 -11.85
N CYS A 54 4.86 1.00 -10.93
CA CYS A 54 4.79 -0.03 -9.90
C CYS A 54 3.57 0.16 -9.00
N VAL A 55 3.33 1.40 -8.56
CA VAL A 55 2.15 1.71 -7.73
C VAL A 55 0.88 1.33 -8.48
N ALA A 56 0.75 1.76 -9.74
CA ALA A 56 -0.46 1.46 -10.52
C ALA A 56 -0.67 -0.04 -10.67
N ARG A 57 0.39 -0.77 -10.96
CA ARG A 57 0.33 -2.23 -11.14
C ARG A 57 -0.04 -2.93 -9.84
N GLU A 58 0.66 -2.61 -8.75
CA GLU A 58 0.41 -3.25 -7.46
C GLU A 58 -0.98 -2.96 -6.93
N MET A 59 -1.46 -1.72 -7.09
CA MET A 59 -2.80 -1.39 -6.63
C MET A 59 -3.85 -2.18 -7.40
N PHE A 60 -3.70 -2.30 -8.70
CA PHE A 60 -4.64 -3.10 -9.47
C PHE A 60 -4.57 -4.58 -9.07
N GLU A 61 -3.37 -5.13 -8.92
CA GLU A 61 -3.19 -6.53 -8.54
C GLU A 61 -3.78 -6.84 -7.16
N GLU A 62 -3.57 -5.96 -6.19
CA GLU A 62 -3.97 -6.24 -4.81
C GLU A 62 -5.38 -5.79 -4.47
N THR A 63 -5.89 -4.76 -5.12
CA THR A 63 -7.17 -4.16 -4.73
C THR A 63 -8.22 -4.15 -5.83
N GLY A 64 -7.86 -4.43 -7.06
CA GLY A 64 -8.77 -4.33 -8.20
C GLY A 64 -9.01 -2.92 -8.69
N PHE A 65 -8.53 -1.90 -7.99
CA PHE A 65 -8.69 -0.52 -8.43
C PHE A 65 -7.61 -0.09 -9.42
N GLU A 66 -8.06 0.56 -10.49
CA GLU A 66 -7.16 1.39 -11.30
C GLU A 66 -7.05 2.73 -10.58
N VAL A 67 -5.84 3.22 -10.41
CA VAL A 67 -5.62 4.42 -9.60
C VAL A 67 -4.93 5.52 -10.38
N GLU A 68 -5.25 6.76 -10.00
CA GLU A 68 -4.43 7.92 -10.32
C GLU A 68 -3.39 8.02 -9.22
N VAL A 69 -2.12 8.05 -9.59
CA VAL A 69 -1.03 8.16 -8.62
C VAL A 69 -0.81 9.62 -8.29
N GLY A 70 -0.93 9.95 -7.03
CA GLY A 70 -0.76 11.31 -6.54
C GLY A 70 0.63 11.54 -5.98
N PRO A 71 0.77 12.45 -5.02
CA PRO A 71 2.09 12.78 -4.48
C PRO A 71 2.63 11.71 -3.55
N VAL A 72 3.96 11.72 -3.38
CA VAL A 72 4.63 10.92 -2.36
C VAL A 72 4.25 11.51 -1.00
N VAL A 73 3.86 10.67 -0.07
CA VAL A 73 3.52 11.11 1.28
C VAL A 73 4.58 10.73 2.31
N GLU A 74 5.34 9.67 2.05
CA GLU A 74 6.38 9.24 2.98
C GLU A 74 7.44 8.41 2.26
N VAL A 75 8.68 8.51 2.72
CA VAL A 75 9.78 7.62 2.32
C VAL A 75 10.38 7.11 3.61
N LEU A 76 10.50 5.80 3.74
CA LEU A 76 11.00 5.20 4.97
C LEU A 76 11.81 3.94 4.71
N ASP A 77 12.64 3.62 5.68
CA ASP A 77 13.37 2.35 5.70
C ASP A 77 12.57 1.30 6.44
N ARG A 78 12.68 0.08 5.99
CA ARG A 78 12.15 -1.07 6.74
C ARG A 78 13.22 -2.14 6.78
N ILE A 79 13.88 -2.23 7.91
CA ILE A 79 14.95 -3.18 8.14
C ILE A 79 14.49 -4.15 9.23
N THR A 80 14.49 -5.42 8.90
CA THR A 80 14.07 -6.48 9.82
C THR A 80 15.26 -7.39 10.09
N HIS A 81 15.48 -7.73 11.35
CA HIS A 81 16.57 -8.63 11.74
C HIS A 81 16.01 -9.98 12.19
N ASP A 82 16.81 -11.03 12.03
CA ASP A 82 16.47 -12.34 12.55
C ASP A 82 16.95 -12.47 14.01
N ASP A 83 16.79 -13.64 14.59
CA ASP A 83 17.15 -13.89 16.00
C ASP A 83 18.66 -13.77 16.26
N GLU A 84 19.48 -13.85 15.21
CA GLU A 84 20.93 -13.72 15.32
C GLU A 84 21.41 -12.31 14.94
N SER A 85 20.49 -11.36 14.87
CA SER A 85 20.78 -9.96 14.52
C SER A 85 21.29 -9.76 13.09
N ARG A 86 21.07 -10.73 12.21
CA ARG A 86 21.38 -10.58 10.79
C ARG A 86 20.23 -9.88 10.12
N VAL A 87 20.51 -9.11 9.07
CA VAL A 87 19.46 -8.43 8.30
C VAL A 87 18.66 -9.49 7.54
N LEU A 88 17.41 -9.66 7.91
CA LEU A 88 16.50 -10.59 7.26
C LEU A 88 15.86 -9.97 6.03
N TYR A 89 15.43 -8.71 6.13
CA TYR A 89 14.87 -7.92 5.04
C TYR A 89 15.38 -6.49 5.12
N HIS A 90 15.57 -5.87 3.95
CA HIS A 90 15.91 -4.45 3.90
C HIS A 90 15.21 -3.82 2.69
N PHE A 91 14.23 -2.97 2.97
CA PHE A 91 13.48 -2.25 1.95
C PHE A 91 13.60 -0.75 2.16
N VAL A 92 13.65 -0.01 1.04
CA VAL A 92 13.35 1.42 1.02
C VAL A 92 11.95 1.52 0.47
N LEU A 93 11.03 2.10 1.23
CA LEU A 93 9.63 2.17 0.87
C LEU A 93 9.24 3.59 0.50
N VAL A 94 8.57 3.74 -0.64
CA VAL A 94 8.05 5.03 -1.11
C VAL A 94 6.54 4.90 -1.13
N ASP A 95 5.86 5.66 -0.29
CA ASP A 95 4.41 5.58 -0.14
C ASP A 95 3.74 6.80 -0.77
N TYR A 96 2.66 6.54 -1.49
CA TYR A 96 1.94 7.52 -2.30
C TYR A 96 0.51 7.69 -1.82
N LEU A 97 -0.04 8.87 -2.06
CA LEU A 97 -1.49 9.07 -2.05
C LEU A 97 -2.02 8.73 -3.42
N CYS A 98 -3.10 7.96 -3.49
CA CYS A 98 -3.74 7.60 -4.74
C CYS A 98 -5.26 7.74 -4.64
N TRP A 99 -5.91 7.85 -5.80
CA TRP A 99 -7.36 7.85 -5.89
C TRP A 99 -7.81 6.82 -6.91
N PRO A 100 -8.91 6.11 -6.67
CA PRO A 100 -9.41 5.17 -7.67
C PRO A 100 -10.04 5.93 -8.83
N ILE A 101 -9.74 5.47 -10.05
CA ILE A 101 -10.28 6.04 -11.29
C ILE A 101 -10.98 4.99 -12.14
N GLY A 102 -11.03 3.76 -11.67
CA GLY A 102 -11.70 2.66 -12.38
C GLY A 102 -11.56 1.38 -11.59
N GLY A 103 -12.13 0.32 -12.12
CA GLY A 103 -12.10 -0.99 -11.49
C GLY A 103 -13.06 -1.13 -10.33
N GLU A 104 -12.96 -2.25 -9.66
CA GLU A 104 -13.80 -2.59 -8.50
C GLU A 104 -12.92 -3.14 -7.40
N LEU A 105 -13.23 -2.80 -6.16
CA LEU A 105 -12.48 -3.30 -5.01
C LEU A 105 -12.68 -4.82 -4.89
N ARG A 106 -11.57 -5.54 -4.94
CA ARG A 106 -11.54 -6.99 -4.73
C ARG A 106 -10.13 -7.40 -4.32
N ALA A 107 -10.04 -8.43 -3.52
CA ALA A 107 -8.73 -8.96 -3.14
C ALA A 107 -8.10 -9.67 -4.34
N GLY A 108 -6.83 -9.37 -4.59
CA GLY A 108 -6.03 -10.12 -5.54
C GLY A 108 -5.58 -11.44 -4.94
N THR A 109 -4.80 -12.21 -5.71
CA THR A 109 -4.40 -13.56 -5.27
C THR A 109 -3.43 -13.55 -4.09
N ASP A 110 -2.68 -12.48 -3.92
CA ASP A 110 -1.67 -12.38 -2.86
C ASP A 110 -2.20 -11.80 -1.55
N VAL A 111 -3.44 -11.35 -1.53
CA VAL A 111 -4.06 -10.81 -0.31
C VAL A 111 -5.30 -11.61 0.06
N ALA A 112 -5.57 -11.71 1.35
CA ALA A 112 -6.74 -12.45 1.82
C ALA A 112 -8.01 -11.62 1.72
N GLU A 113 -7.90 -10.31 1.98
CA GLU A 113 -9.04 -9.40 1.93
C GLU A 113 -8.56 -8.01 1.52
N ALA A 114 -9.46 -7.24 0.92
CA ALA A 114 -9.25 -5.83 0.61
C ALA A 114 -10.54 -5.11 0.99
N VAL A 115 -10.44 -4.07 1.81
CA VAL A 115 -11.61 -3.36 2.35
C VAL A 115 -11.41 -1.86 2.30
N LEU A 116 -12.52 -1.12 2.24
CA LEU A 116 -12.54 0.34 2.43
C LEU A 116 -12.92 0.61 3.88
N VAL A 117 -12.12 1.39 4.57
CA VAL A 117 -12.25 1.61 6.01
C VAL A 117 -12.38 3.10 6.30
N ASP A 118 -13.35 3.46 7.11
CA ASP A 118 -13.48 4.83 7.60
C ASP A 118 -12.32 5.08 8.58
N PRO A 119 -11.66 6.26 8.53
CA PRO A 119 -10.55 6.53 9.44
C PRO A 119 -10.87 6.35 10.93
N SER A 120 -12.12 6.55 11.32
CA SER A 120 -12.53 6.35 12.71
C SER A 120 -12.49 4.88 13.14
N GLU A 121 -12.39 3.95 12.20
CA GLU A 121 -12.37 2.52 12.47
C GLU A 121 -10.98 1.89 12.33
N LEU A 122 -9.96 2.68 12.02
CA LEU A 122 -8.60 2.15 11.81
C LEU A 122 -8.06 1.41 13.02
N ALA A 123 -8.44 1.82 14.22
CA ALA A 123 -7.96 1.17 15.45
C ALA A 123 -8.36 -0.31 15.53
N GLU A 124 -9.42 -0.70 14.83
CA GLU A 124 -9.90 -2.08 14.86
C GLU A 124 -9.05 -3.04 14.04
N TYR A 125 -8.13 -2.51 13.24
CA TYR A 125 -7.33 -3.31 12.30
C TYR A 125 -5.93 -3.63 12.83
N ALA A 126 -5.57 -3.16 14.01
CA ALA A 126 -4.28 -3.43 14.65
C ALA A 126 -3.10 -3.13 13.72
N LEU A 127 -3.15 -1.99 13.05
CA LEU A 127 -2.08 -1.56 12.15
C LEU A 127 -0.81 -1.26 12.93
N THR A 128 0.35 -1.43 12.29
CA THR A 128 1.60 -0.98 12.88
C THR A 128 1.60 0.54 13.02
N ASP A 129 2.42 1.06 13.92
CA ASP A 129 2.54 2.51 14.11
C ASP A 129 2.96 3.20 12.82
N LYS A 130 3.86 2.57 12.05
CA LYS A 130 4.32 3.13 10.77
C LYS A 130 3.19 3.20 9.75
N ALA A 131 2.42 2.11 9.61
CA ALA A 131 1.30 2.09 8.68
C ALA A 131 0.26 3.15 9.05
N ARG A 132 -0.04 3.24 10.35
CA ARG A 132 -0.99 4.23 10.85
C ARG A 132 -0.52 5.65 10.54
N ALA A 133 0.77 5.93 10.78
CA ALA A 133 1.33 7.26 10.52
C ALA A 133 1.27 7.62 9.05
N VAL A 134 1.56 6.68 8.16
CA VAL A 134 1.49 6.92 6.72
C VAL A 134 0.06 7.24 6.29
N ILE A 135 -0.91 6.50 6.79
CA ILE A 135 -2.32 6.74 6.48
C ILE A 135 -2.74 8.12 6.95
N GLU A 136 -2.37 8.50 8.18
CA GLU A 136 -2.71 9.81 8.72
C GLU A 136 -2.09 10.93 7.91
N ARG A 137 -0.83 10.75 7.49
CA ARG A 137 -0.14 11.71 6.64
C ARG A 137 -0.84 11.85 5.29
N ALA A 138 -1.21 10.72 4.69
CA ALA A 138 -1.90 10.73 3.40
C ALA A 138 -3.24 11.44 3.49
N LEU A 139 -3.98 11.26 4.58
CA LEU A 139 -5.25 11.94 4.78
C LEU A 139 -5.07 13.45 4.93
N GLU A 140 -3.99 13.89 5.59
CA GLU A 140 -3.66 15.31 5.67
C GLU A 140 -3.37 15.88 4.28
N VAL A 141 -2.55 15.20 3.50
CA VAL A 141 -2.20 15.61 2.14
C VAL A 141 -3.44 15.66 1.26
N ALA A 142 -4.33 14.67 1.43
CA ALA A 142 -5.56 14.60 0.64
C ALA A 142 -6.49 15.78 0.87
N ARG A 143 -6.49 16.39 2.05
CA ARG A 143 -7.30 17.58 2.33
C ARG A 143 -6.91 18.75 1.44
N ASP A 144 -5.62 18.84 1.11
CA ASP A 144 -5.08 19.95 0.33
C ASP A 144 -4.84 19.59 -1.13
N THR A 145 -5.13 18.37 -1.53
CA THR A 145 -4.89 17.87 -2.88
C THR A 145 -6.20 17.34 -3.43
N PRO A 146 -6.86 18.06 -4.35
CA PRO A 146 -8.13 17.58 -4.88
C PRO A 146 -7.95 16.29 -5.69
N PRO A 147 -8.91 15.38 -5.63
CA PRO A 147 -8.86 14.19 -6.45
C PRO A 147 -8.99 14.52 -7.94
N PRO A 148 -8.66 13.59 -8.82
CA PRO A 148 -8.82 13.80 -10.26
C PRO A 148 -10.27 14.18 -10.60
N VAL A 149 -10.41 15.16 -11.52
CA VAL A 149 -11.72 15.69 -11.90
C VAL A 149 -12.25 14.92 -13.11
N GLY A 150 -13.55 14.69 -13.11
CA GLY A 150 -14.22 14.15 -14.29
C GLY A 150 -14.17 12.65 -14.42
N ARG A 151 -13.75 11.95 -13.41
CA ARG A 151 -13.76 10.49 -13.42
C ARG A 151 -14.63 9.97 -12.31
N GLU A 152 -15.56 9.10 -12.68
CA GLU A 152 -16.40 8.43 -11.71
C GLU A 152 -15.96 6.99 -11.57
N VAL A 153 -15.95 6.52 -10.34
CA VAL A 153 -15.64 5.14 -10.05
C VAL A 153 -16.92 4.48 -9.56
N GLU A 154 -17.29 3.39 -10.18
CA GLU A 154 -18.41 2.63 -9.67
C GLU A 154 -18.04 2.10 -8.30
N SER A 155 -18.86 2.44 -7.35
CA SER A 155 -18.63 1.99 -6.01
C SER A 155 -19.16 0.60 -5.83
N GLY A 156 -18.94 -0.19 -6.70
CA GLY A 156 -19.37 -1.53 -6.69
C GLY A 156 -19.19 -2.33 -5.52
N SER A 157 -18.83 -1.60 -4.93
CA SER A 157 -18.51 -2.26 -3.96
C SER A 157 -19.42 -2.84 -3.15
#